data_f3a9fcf4af8aead229ccd823c6b2299e
#
_entry.id   f3a9fcf4af8aead229ccd823c6b2299e
#
_cell.length_a   1.000
_cell.length_b   1.000
_cell.length_c   1.000
_cell.angle_alpha   90.00
_cell.angle_beta   90.00
_cell.angle_gamma   90.00
#
_symmetry.space_group_name_H-M   'P 1'
#
loop_
_entity.id
_entity.type
_entity.pdbx_description
1 polymer ?
#
loop_
_entity_poly.entity_id
_entity_poly.type
_entity_poly.pdbx_seq_one_letter_code
_entity_poly.pdbx_strand_id
1 'polypeptide(L)'
;MDNSKIHEALMAVQSELKAPKGQMNTFGGYKYRSCEDILEAVKPILKAHGLLLTLSDQPKVFEGWHYIEATAKVEALDGECVTVTAYAREPEQKTKMDAAQVTGTSSSYARKYALNGLFCIDDTKDADTDEYQKQTASRASKPVQKQAEAETTPPCACCGKQLQPIQYNNRTVTPLETARGTKKRFGRVLCWDCAQKQPKEG
;
A
#
# COMPACT_ATOMS: atom_id res chain seq x y z
N MET A 1 25.67 37.40 4.07
CA MET A 1 24.67 36.90 4.99
C MET A 1 25.09 35.49 5.35
N ASP A 2 25.17 35.20 6.62
CA ASP A 2 25.76 33.94 7.09
C ASP A 2 24.68 32.83 7.05
N ASN A 3 24.62 32.12 5.92
CA ASN A 3 23.72 30.98 5.69
C ASN A 3 24.00 29.78 6.66
N SER A 4 24.85 29.98 7.63
CA SER A 4 25.28 28.91 8.53
C SER A 4 24.16 28.44 9.48
N LYS A 5 23.32 29.34 9.95
CA LYS A 5 22.35 29.07 11.03
C LYS A 5 21.24 28.10 10.62
N ILE A 6 20.64 28.27 9.43
CA ILE A 6 19.61 27.33 8.98
C ILE A 6 20.19 25.94 8.70
N HIS A 7 21.41 25.87 8.16
CA HIS A 7 22.06 24.59 7.89
C HIS A 7 22.44 23.87 9.19
N GLU A 8 22.95 24.61 10.19
CA GLU A 8 23.22 24.05 11.51
C GLU A 8 21.95 23.52 12.18
N ALA A 9 20.86 24.30 12.16
CA ALA A 9 19.57 23.89 12.70
C ALA A 9 19.01 22.66 11.95
N LEU A 10 19.11 22.64 10.61
CA LEU A 10 18.64 21.49 9.84
C LEU A 10 19.48 20.23 10.10
N MET A 11 20.80 20.34 10.22
CA MET A 11 21.68 19.23 10.60
C MET A 11 21.30 18.66 11.98
N ALA A 12 20.97 19.54 12.93
CA ALA A 12 20.50 19.10 14.25
C ALA A 12 19.17 18.32 14.12
N VAL A 13 18.20 18.85 13.38
CA VAL A 13 16.93 18.15 13.08
C VAL A 13 17.17 16.79 12.44
N GLN A 14 18.03 16.71 11.42
CA GLN A 14 18.35 15.45 10.74
C GLN A 14 18.99 14.41 11.71
N SER A 15 19.79 14.87 12.65
CA SER A 15 20.45 14.00 13.65
C SER A 15 19.49 13.50 14.73
N GLU A 16 18.54 14.34 15.16
CA GLU A 16 17.58 14.03 16.22
C GLU A 16 16.40 13.21 15.71
N LEU A 17 16.01 13.40 14.45
CA LEU A 17 14.80 12.81 13.91
C LEU A 17 14.86 11.28 13.88
N LYS A 18 13.93 10.65 14.58
CA LYS A 18 13.67 9.22 14.54
C LYS A 18 12.27 8.99 14.00
N ALA A 19 12.16 8.49 12.78
CA ALA A 19 10.90 8.18 12.14
C ALA A 19 10.86 6.67 11.80
N PRO A 20 10.61 5.80 12.80
CA PRO A 20 10.62 4.36 12.59
C PRO A 20 9.50 3.90 11.67
N LYS A 21 9.69 2.77 10.97
CA LYS A 21 8.65 2.12 10.16
C LYS A 21 7.62 1.44 11.08
N GLY A 22 6.60 2.18 11.53
CA GLY A 22 5.56 1.71 12.44
C GLY A 22 4.37 1.05 11.73
N GLN A 23 4.10 1.40 10.48
CA GLN A 23 2.97 0.87 9.71
C GLN A 23 3.27 -0.51 9.11
N MET A 24 2.25 -1.36 8.99
CA MET A 24 2.36 -2.68 8.37
C MET A 24 1.56 -2.73 7.07
N ASN A 25 2.21 -2.96 5.95
CA ASN A 25 1.52 -3.30 4.72
C ASN A 25 1.14 -4.78 4.75
N THR A 26 -0.13 -5.08 5.06
CA THR A 26 -0.65 -6.45 5.16
C THR A 26 -0.64 -7.18 3.82
N PHE A 27 -0.76 -6.46 2.70
CA PHE A 27 -0.71 -7.04 1.36
C PHE A 27 0.72 -7.42 0.97
N GLY A 28 1.70 -6.54 1.23
CA GLY A 28 3.12 -6.76 0.94
C GLY A 28 3.88 -7.49 2.05
N GLY A 29 3.36 -7.51 3.29
CA GLY A 29 4.01 -8.14 4.45
C GLY A 29 5.28 -7.43 4.91
N TYR A 30 5.40 -6.12 4.67
CA TYR A 30 6.55 -5.30 5.09
C TYR A 30 6.13 -4.09 5.92
N LYS A 31 7.04 -3.65 6.78
CA LYS A 31 6.85 -2.43 7.56
C LYS A 31 7.23 -1.21 6.72
N TYR A 32 6.43 -0.15 6.81
CA TYR A 32 6.71 1.13 6.16
C TYR A 32 6.40 2.29 7.11
N ARG A 33 6.79 3.50 6.74
CA ARG A 33 6.36 4.76 7.37
C ARG A 33 5.52 5.55 6.38
N SER A 34 4.49 6.20 6.85
CA SER A 34 3.67 7.12 6.07
C SER A 34 4.29 8.53 6.06
N CYS A 35 3.75 9.41 5.24
CA CYS A 35 4.08 10.84 5.27
C CYS A 35 3.72 11.44 6.65
N GLU A 36 2.57 11.06 7.19
CA GLU A 36 2.04 11.51 8.46
C GLU A 36 2.96 11.12 9.63
N ASP A 37 3.50 9.89 9.63
CA ASP A 37 4.45 9.42 10.66
C ASP A 37 5.70 10.32 10.70
N ILE A 38 6.22 10.74 9.54
CA ILE A 38 7.36 11.65 9.45
C ILE A 38 6.99 13.04 9.99
N LEU A 39 5.84 13.57 9.56
CA LEU A 39 5.37 14.89 9.99
C LEU A 39 5.13 14.95 11.49
N GLU A 40 4.56 13.91 12.08
CA GLU A 40 4.32 13.83 13.52
C GLU A 40 5.66 13.79 14.30
N ALA A 41 6.61 13.00 13.84
CA ALA A 41 7.92 12.90 14.47
C ALA A 41 8.75 14.18 14.37
N VAL A 42 8.71 14.89 13.24
CA VAL A 42 9.57 16.04 12.99
C VAL A 42 9.07 17.36 13.59
N LYS A 43 7.73 17.55 13.69
CA LYS A 43 7.13 18.82 14.17
C LYS A 43 7.67 19.31 15.52
N PRO A 44 7.79 18.49 16.59
CA PRO A 44 8.32 18.95 17.87
C PRO A 44 9.81 19.35 17.76
N ILE A 45 10.60 18.66 16.94
CA ILE A 45 12.00 18.94 16.73
C ILE A 45 12.17 20.28 15.98
N LEU A 46 11.44 20.47 14.88
CA LEU A 46 11.45 21.74 14.13
C LEU A 46 11.08 22.92 15.02
N LYS A 47 10.06 22.77 15.88
CA LYS A 47 9.67 23.80 16.85
C LYS A 47 10.80 24.14 17.81
N ALA A 48 11.53 23.14 18.30
CA ALA A 48 12.67 23.35 19.21
C ALA A 48 13.82 24.13 18.55
N HIS A 49 14.03 23.92 17.24
CA HIS A 49 15.06 24.61 16.46
C HIS A 49 14.57 25.88 15.73
N GLY A 50 13.34 26.34 15.99
CA GLY A 50 12.80 27.56 15.39
C GLY A 50 12.60 27.51 13.89
N LEU A 51 12.31 26.32 13.36
CA LEU A 51 12.12 26.07 11.93
C LEU A 51 10.65 25.82 11.58
N LEU A 52 10.20 26.39 10.46
CA LEU A 52 8.88 26.16 9.87
C LEU A 52 9.01 25.17 8.70
N LEU A 53 8.18 24.13 8.67
CA LEU A 53 8.06 23.22 7.52
C LEU A 53 6.78 23.51 6.76
N THR A 54 6.89 23.65 5.45
CA THR A 54 5.76 23.72 4.51
C THR A 54 5.86 22.64 3.46
N LEU A 55 4.71 22.12 3.03
CA LEU A 55 4.58 21.17 1.93
C LEU A 55 3.62 21.74 0.89
N SER A 56 4.01 21.64 -0.38
CA SER A 56 3.14 22.01 -1.50
C SER A 56 3.24 20.94 -2.60
N ASP A 57 2.16 20.79 -3.35
CA ASP A 57 2.08 19.85 -4.47
C ASP A 57 1.72 20.59 -5.75
N GLN A 58 2.25 20.10 -6.87
CA GLN A 58 1.90 20.55 -8.21
C GLN A 58 1.77 19.35 -9.16
N PRO A 59 0.76 19.31 -10.03
CA PRO A 59 0.71 18.34 -11.11
C PRO A 59 1.78 18.69 -12.17
N LYS A 60 2.46 17.68 -12.69
CA LYS A 60 3.44 17.77 -13.75
C LYS A 60 3.18 16.72 -14.83
N VAL A 61 3.47 17.08 -16.06
CA VAL A 61 3.37 16.15 -17.20
C VAL A 61 4.73 16.10 -17.90
N PHE A 62 5.29 14.88 -18.03
CA PHE A 62 6.52 14.63 -18.78
C PHE A 62 6.25 13.54 -19.81
N GLU A 63 6.41 13.86 -21.09
CA GLU A 63 6.24 12.90 -22.20
C GLU A 63 4.91 12.11 -22.14
N GLY A 64 3.82 12.79 -21.74
CA GLY A 64 2.50 12.19 -21.59
C GLY A 64 2.25 11.46 -20.26
N TRP A 65 3.25 11.36 -19.39
CA TRP A 65 3.10 10.78 -18.07
C TRP A 65 2.75 11.83 -17.01
N HIS A 66 1.77 11.52 -16.19
CA HIS A 66 1.34 12.38 -15.09
C HIS A 66 2.12 12.08 -13.82
N TYR A 67 2.57 13.13 -13.15
CA TYR A 67 3.27 13.08 -11.86
C TYR A 67 2.69 14.12 -10.91
N ILE A 68 2.80 13.83 -9.63
CA ILE A 68 2.67 14.84 -8.58
C ILE A 68 4.09 15.18 -8.13
N GLU A 69 4.44 16.47 -8.28
CA GLU A 69 5.64 17.06 -7.71
C GLU A 69 5.30 17.54 -6.30
N ALA A 70 6.02 17.08 -5.30
CA ALA A 70 5.92 17.62 -3.95
C ALA A 70 7.18 18.37 -3.56
N THR A 71 7.01 19.54 -2.97
CA THR A 71 8.09 20.36 -2.45
C THR A 71 7.99 20.45 -0.94
N ALA A 72 9.04 19.99 -0.25
CA ALA A 72 9.25 20.19 1.18
C ALA A 72 10.21 21.35 1.40
N LYS A 73 9.76 22.37 2.12
CA LYS A 73 10.55 23.57 2.43
C LYS A 73 10.65 23.75 3.93
N VAL A 74 11.87 23.86 4.44
CA VAL A 74 12.16 24.32 5.80
C VAL A 74 12.60 25.77 5.72
N GLU A 75 12.07 26.60 6.59
CA GLU A 75 12.32 28.03 6.64
C GLU A 75 12.63 28.46 8.07
N ALA A 76 13.68 29.24 8.25
CA ALA A 76 14.03 29.90 9.51
C ALA A 76 13.27 31.24 9.68
N LEU A 77 13.25 31.76 10.89
CA LEU A 77 12.52 33.01 11.23
C LEU A 77 13.04 34.26 10.49
N ASP A 78 14.26 34.21 10.01
CA ASP A 78 14.89 35.27 9.20
C ASP A 78 14.56 35.17 7.69
N GLY A 79 13.83 34.16 7.28
CA GLY A 79 13.40 33.91 5.90
C GLY A 79 14.34 33.06 5.07
N GLU A 80 15.48 32.63 5.62
CA GLU A 80 16.34 31.64 4.95
C GLU A 80 15.65 30.30 4.85
N CYS A 81 15.83 29.58 3.72
CA CYS A 81 15.14 28.33 3.51
C CYS A 81 15.98 27.28 2.78
N VAL A 82 15.68 26.01 3.05
CA VAL A 82 16.18 24.85 2.32
C VAL A 82 14.99 24.10 1.73
N THR A 83 15.09 23.71 0.47
CA THR A 83 13.97 23.11 -0.27
C THR A 83 14.43 21.82 -0.94
N VAL A 84 13.60 20.80 -0.86
CA VAL A 84 13.76 19.53 -1.59
C VAL A 84 12.47 19.19 -2.31
N THR A 85 12.60 18.80 -3.58
CA THR A 85 11.49 18.41 -4.45
C THR A 85 11.61 16.94 -4.82
N ALA A 86 10.48 16.25 -4.82
CA ALA A 86 10.39 14.86 -5.26
C ALA A 86 9.12 14.62 -6.08
N TYR A 87 9.10 13.51 -6.80
CA TYR A 87 8.02 13.16 -7.71
C TYR A 87 7.45 11.80 -7.39
N ALA A 88 6.14 11.64 -7.58
CA ALA A 88 5.50 10.35 -7.65
C ALA A 88 4.64 10.27 -8.92
N ARG A 89 4.79 9.18 -9.67
CA ARG A 89 4.00 8.97 -10.86
C ARG A 89 2.56 8.67 -10.50
N GLU A 90 1.65 9.29 -11.21
CA GLU A 90 0.22 9.05 -11.13
C GLU A 90 -0.15 7.99 -12.19
N PRO A 91 -0.61 6.80 -11.80
CA PRO A 91 -1.05 5.81 -12.77
C PRO A 91 -2.35 6.25 -13.43
N GLU A 92 -2.52 5.99 -14.74
CA GLU A 92 -3.74 6.33 -15.48
C GLU A 92 -5.00 5.71 -14.87
N GLN A 93 -4.89 4.49 -14.40
CA GLN A 93 -5.96 3.77 -13.73
C GLN A 93 -5.42 2.90 -12.60
N LYS A 94 -6.16 2.82 -11.52
CA LYS A 94 -5.89 1.90 -10.41
C LYS A 94 -7.19 1.22 -9.98
N THR A 95 -7.20 -0.10 -10.06
CA THR A 95 -8.38 -0.90 -9.70
C THR A 95 -8.88 -0.55 -8.30
N LYS A 96 -10.18 -0.29 -8.17
CA LYS A 96 -10.88 0.07 -6.93
C LYS A 96 -10.54 1.44 -6.34
N MET A 97 -9.99 2.35 -7.13
CA MET A 97 -9.76 3.75 -6.74
C MET A 97 -10.41 4.68 -7.77
N ASP A 98 -11.01 5.76 -7.29
CA ASP A 98 -11.43 6.86 -8.14
C ASP A 98 -10.24 7.80 -8.47
N ALA A 99 -10.44 8.74 -9.41
CA ALA A 99 -9.37 9.64 -9.84
C ALA A 99 -8.80 10.49 -8.69
N ALA A 100 -9.64 10.99 -7.79
CA ALA A 100 -9.19 11.79 -6.65
C ALA A 100 -8.34 10.97 -5.67
N GLN A 101 -8.71 9.70 -5.44
CA GLN A 101 -7.92 8.77 -4.62
C GLN A 101 -6.57 8.44 -5.25
N VAL A 102 -6.51 8.32 -6.58
CA VAL A 102 -5.25 8.08 -7.31
C VAL A 102 -4.31 9.26 -7.10
N THR A 103 -4.77 10.48 -7.34
CA THR A 103 -4.00 11.72 -7.12
C THR A 103 -3.58 11.85 -5.65
N GLY A 104 -4.48 11.67 -4.70
CA GLY A 104 -4.18 11.72 -3.26
C GLY A 104 -3.11 10.71 -2.83
N THR A 105 -3.14 9.50 -3.38
CA THR A 105 -2.10 8.49 -3.13
C THR A 105 -0.75 8.95 -3.68
N SER A 106 -0.71 9.44 -4.91
CA SER A 106 0.53 9.93 -5.55
C SER A 106 1.11 11.13 -4.79
N SER A 107 0.26 12.06 -4.33
CA SER A 107 0.64 13.18 -3.47
C SER A 107 1.31 12.69 -2.17
N SER A 108 0.70 11.74 -1.45
CA SER A 108 1.27 11.17 -0.22
C SER A 108 2.65 10.55 -0.46
N TYR A 109 2.85 9.86 -1.58
CA TYR A 109 4.15 9.30 -1.94
C TYR A 109 5.18 10.39 -2.28
N ALA A 110 4.81 11.39 -3.10
CA ALA A 110 5.70 12.47 -3.47
C ALA A 110 6.17 13.26 -2.23
N ARG A 111 5.25 13.61 -1.32
CA ARG A 111 5.55 14.29 -0.06
C ARG A 111 6.48 13.47 0.82
N LYS A 112 6.24 12.18 0.95
CA LYS A 112 7.10 11.28 1.70
C LYS A 112 8.54 11.27 1.15
N TYR A 113 8.70 11.22 -0.17
CA TYR A 113 10.02 11.25 -0.80
C TYR A 113 10.72 12.60 -0.62
N ALA A 114 9.99 13.71 -0.73
CA ALA A 114 10.53 15.04 -0.47
C ALA A 114 11.01 15.18 1.00
N LEU A 115 10.23 14.70 1.96
CA LEU A 115 10.60 14.70 3.38
C LEU A 115 11.80 13.78 3.65
N ASN A 116 11.84 12.58 3.04
CA ASN A 116 12.99 11.68 3.17
C ASN A 116 14.27 12.35 2.68
N GLY A 117 14.22 13.05 1.54
CA GLY A 117 15.37 13.78 1.01
C GLY A 117 15.77 14.96 1.89
N LEU A 118 14.80 15.76 2.34
CA LEU A 118 15.07 16.95 3.18
C LEU A 118 15.67 16.60 4.54
N PHE A 119 15.18 15.54 5.19
CA PHE A 119 15.64 15.14 6.51
C PHE A 119 16.65 13.99 6.49
N CYS A 120 17.16 13.59 5.31
CA CYS A 120 18.11 12.49 5.15
C CYS A 120 17.66 11.23 5.89
N ILE A 121 16.37 10.88 5.77
CA ILE A 121 15.82 9.73 6.48
C ILE A 121 16.28 8.46 5.80
N ASP A 122 17.09 7.68 6.51
CA ASP A 122 17.68 6.45 6.04
C ASP A 122 16.64 5.33 6.00
N ASP A 123 16.41 4.76 4.82
CA ASP A 123 15.66 3.53 4.65
C ASP A 123 16.66 2.36 4.71
N THR A 124 17.09 2.02 5.92
CA THR A 124 18.11 1.00 6.19
C THR A 124 17.84 -0.41 5.64
N LYS A 125 16.76 -0.59 4.90
CA LYS A 125 16.50 -1.77 4.06
C LYS A 125 16.06 -1.29 2.69
N ASP A 126 17.04 -1.13 1.83
CA ASP A 126 16.82 -0.85 0.42
C ASP A 126 16.01 -1.99 -0.21
N ALA A 127 15.04 -1.64 -1.04
CA ALA A 127 14.26 -2.63 -1.80
C ALA A 127 15.15 -3.45 -2.75
N ASP A 128 16.37 -2.97 -3.02
CA ASP A 128 17.38 -3.62 -3.87
C ASP A 128 18.28 -4.59 -3.10
N THR A 129 18.11 -4.75 -1.78
CA THR A 129 18.88 -5.75 -1.04
C THR A 129 18.43 -7.16 -1.42
N ASP A 130 19.39 -8.08 -1.54
CA ASP A 130 19.18 -9.50 -1.85
C ASP A 130 18.11 -10.19 -0.97
N GLU A 131 17.88 -9.68 0.24
CA GLU A 131 16.81 -10.15 1.13
C GLU A 131 15.41 -9.81 0.63
N TYR A 132 15.21 -8.63 0.02
CA TYR A 132 13.93 -8.26 -0.58
C TYR A 132 13.70 -9.05 -1.88
N GLN A 133 14.74 -9.22 -2.70
CA GLN A 133 14.68 -10.04 -3.90
C GLN A 133 14.47 -11.51 -3.57
N LYS A 134 15.09 -12.06 -2.51
CA LYS A 134 14.84 -13.42 -2.03
C LYS A 134 13.43 -13.61 -1.50
N GLN A 135 12.85 -12.61 -0.83
CA GLN A 135 11.45 -12.65 -0.39
C GLN A 135 10.46 -12.55 -1.56
N THR A 136 10.75 -11.77 -2.59
CA THR A 136 9.92 -11.69 -3.79
C THR A 136 10.13 -12.88 -4.72
N ALA A 137 11.36 -13.37 -4.88
CA ALA A 137 11.67 -14.56 -5.68
C ALA A 137 11.13 -15.84 -5.03
N SER A 138 11.18 -15.98 -3.70
CA SER A 138 10.55 -17.10 -3.00
C SER A 138 9.01 -17.06 -3.06
N ARG A 139 8.42 -15.90 -3.37
CA ARG A 139 6.98 -15.77 -3.65
C ARG A 139 6.62 -16.03 -5.10
N ALA A 140 7.49 -15.72 -6.05
CA ALA A 140 7.28 -16.02 -7.47
C ALA A 140 7.40 -17.53 -7.80
N SER A 141 8.09 -18.30 -6.97
CA SER A 141 8.28 -19.75 -7.14
C SER A 141 7.34 -20.63 -6.32
N LYS A 142 6.49 -20.04 -5.45
CA LYS A 142 5.39 -20.77 -4.85
C LYS A 142 4.13 -20.48 -5.67
N PRO A 143 3.47 -21.52 -6.25
CA PRO A 143 2.13 -21.33 -6.73
C PRO A 143 1.35 -20.75 -5.55
N VAL A 144 0.55 -19.69 -5.82
CA VAL A 144 -0.34 -19.08 -4.84
C VAL A 144 -1.31 -20.15 -4.37
N GLN A 145 -0.88 -20.96 -3.40
CA GLN A 145 -1.79 -21.59 -2.47
C GLN A 145 -2.30 -20.41 -1.63
N LYS A 146 -3.45 -19.84 -2.07
CA LYS A 146 -4.34 -19.22 -1.12
C LYS A 146 -4.45 -20.21 0.03
N GLN A 147 -3.84 -19.92 1.16
CA GLN A 147 -4.32 -20.44 2.42
C GLN A 147 -5.74 -19.89 2.53
N ALA A 148 -6.68 -20.64 1.96
CA ALA A 148 -8.03 -20.62 2.40
C ALA A 148 -7.91 -20.95 3.90
N GLU A 149 -8.20 -19.97 4.76
CA GLU A 149 -8.78 -20.27 6.04
C GLU A 149 -9.81 -21.35 5.73
N ALA A 150 -9.67 -22.50 6.35
CA ALA A 150 -10.60 -23.59 6.22
C ALA A 150 -11.92 -23.15 6.85
N GLU A 151 -12.69 -22.32 6.16
CA GLU A 151 -14.14 -22.32 6.33
C GLU A 151 -14.57 -23.69 5.86
N THR A 152 -14.74 -24.60 6.80
CA THR A 152 -15.28 -25.92 6.58
C THR A 152 -16.66 -25.74 5.96
N THR A 153 -16.72 -25.87 4.63
CA THR A 153 -18.01 -25.86 3.95
C THR A 153 -18.82 -27.03 4.48
N PRO A 154 -20.10 -26.82 4.87
CA PRO A 154 -20.93 -27.91 5.35
C PRO A 154 -21.04 -28.99 4.27
N PRO A 155 -21.14 -30.26 4.65
CA PRO A 155 -21.27 -31.37 3.70
C PRO A 155 -22.56 -31.25 2.89
N CYS A 156 -22.61 -31.94 1.77
CA CYS A 156 -23.82 -31.99 0.92
C CYS A 156 -25.03 -32.53 1.70
N ALA A 157 -26.08 -31.73 1.75
CA ALA A 157 -27.32 -32.10 2.48
C ALA A 157 -28.06 -33.30 1.88
N CYS A 158 -27.68 -33.78 0.67
CA CYS A 158 -28.31 -34.92 0.00
C CYS A 158 -27.50 -36.22 0.19
N CYS A 159 -26.18 -36.20 -0.01
CA CYS A 159 -25.35 -37.40 0.01
C CYS A 159 -24.30 -37.43 1.13
N GLY A 160 -24.22 -36.40 1.98
CA GLY A 160 -23.28 -36.31 3.10
C GLY A 160 -21.80 -36.11 2.71
N LYS A 161 -21.46 -36.13 1.41
CA LYS A 161 -20.06 -35.96 0.97
C LYS A 161 -19.57 -34.52 1.12
N GLN A 162 -18.31 -34.34 1.45
CA GLN A 162 -17.65 -33.05 1.42
C GLN A 162 -17.62 -32.52 -0.02
N LEU A 163 -17.86 -31.20 -0.18
CA LEU A 163 -17.80 -30.56 -1.47
C LEU A 163 -16.36 -30.53 -1.99
N GLN A 164 -16.16 -30.92 -3.24
CA GLN A 164 -14.86 -30.90 -3.91
C GLN A 164 -14.82 -29.80 -4.98
N PRO A 165 -13.62 -29.24 -5.29
CA PRO A 165 -13.47 -28.34 -6.41
C PRO A 165 -13.86 -29.05 -7.72
N ILE A 166 -14.52 -28.37 -8.63
CA ILE A 166 -14.92 -28.91 -9.94
C ILE A 166 -14.45 -28.03 -11.06
N GLN A 167 -14.24 -28.62 -12.23
CA GLN A 167 -13.99 -27.86 -13.47
C GLN A 167 -15.30 -27.64 -14.23
N TYR A 168 -15.61 -26.37 -14.51
CA TYR A 168 -16.79 -25.99 -15.30
C TYR A 168 -16.45 -24.81 -16.21
N ASN A 169 -16.67 -24.93 -17.51
CA ASN A 169 -16.38 -23.91 -18.53
C ASN A 169 -14.95 -23.34 -18.43
N ASN A 170 -13.92 -24.21 -18.42
CA ASN A 170 -12.51 -23.85 -18.28
C ASN A 170 -12.15 -23.05 -16.99
N ARG A 171 -13.01 -23.12 -15.99
CA ARG A 171 -12.82 -22.46 -14.68
C ARG A 171 -12.95 -23.50 -13.56
N THR A 172 -12.07 -23.41 -12.57
CA THR A 172 -12.21 -24.16 -11.31
C THR A 172 -13.21 -23.48 -10.41
N VAL A 173 -14.33 -24.15 -10.10
CA VAL A 173 -15.33 -23.69 -9.13
C VAL A 173 -14.98 -24.27 -7.77
N THR A 174 -14.82 -23.42 -6.77
CA THR A 174 -14.43 -23.82 -5.41
C THR A 174 -15.59 -24.44 -4.64
N PRO A 175 -15.33 -25.27 -3.58
CA PRO A 175 -16.37 -25.79 -2.69
C PRO A 175 -17.28 -24.70 -2.11
N LEU A 176 -16.71 -23.54 -1.75
CA LEU A 176 -17.46 -22.42 -1.20
C LEU A 176 -18.39 -21.77 -2.22
N GLU A 177 -17.94 -21.61 -3.48
CA GLU A 177 -18.78 -21.12 -4.57
C GLU A 177 -19.94 -22.08 -4.86
N THR A 178 -19.64 -23.39 -4.86
CA THR A 178 -20.68 -24.44 -5.03
C THR A 178 -21.70 -24.40 -3.88
N ALA A 179 -21.23 -24.27 -2.64
CA ALA A 179 -22.10 -24.18 -1.47
C ALA A 179 -23.02 -22.95 -1.52
N ARG A 180 -22.45 -21.77 -1.83
CA ARG A 180 -23.22 -20.52 -1.97
C ARG A 180 -24.24 -20.58 -3.11
N GLY A 181 -23.82 -21.08 -4.26
CA GLY A 181 -24.68 -21.20 -5.45
C GLY A 181 -25.84 -22.14 -5.22
N THR A 182 -25.59 -23.33 -4.65
CA THR A 182 -26.63 -24.33 -4.40
C THR A 182 -27.56 -23.91 -3.26
N LYS A 183 -27.05 -23.25 -2.20
CA LYS A 183 -27.88 -22.70 -1.13
C LYS A 183 -28.80 -21.59 -1.65
N LYS A 184 -28.32 -20.72 -2.55
CA LYS A 184 -29.16 -19.68 -3.17
C LYS A 184 -30.26 -20.27 -4.04
N ARG A 185 -29.96 -21.34 -4.80
CA ARG A 185 -30.88 -21.92 -5.79
C ARG A 185 -31.86 -22.93 -5.19
N PHE A 186 -31.40 -23.74 -4.23
CA PHE A 186 -32.15 -24.87 -3.69
C PHE A 186 -32.44 -24.78 -2.18
N GLY A 187 -32.12 -23.64 -1.54
CA GLY A 187 -32.28 -23.44 -0.12
C GLY A 187 -31.34 -24.26 0.79
N ARG A 188 -30.52 -25.13 0.21
CA ARG A 188 -29.61 -26.07 0.93
C ARG A 188 -28.30 -26.26 0.17
N VAL A 189 -27.25 -26.64 0.91
CA VAL A 189 -25.93 -26.90 0.34
C VAL A 189 -25.93 -28.28 -0.34
N LEU A 190 -25.61 -28.34 -1.63
CA LEU A 190 -25.50 -29.56 -2.41
C LEU A 190 -24.16 -29.63 -3.11
N CYS A 191 -23.61 -30.85 -3.25
CA CYS A 191 -22.48 -31.07 -4.17
C CYS A 191 -22.98 -30.95 -5.62
N TRP A 192 -22.05 -30.79 -6.55
CA TRP A 192 -22.37 -30.60 -7.96
C TRP A 192 -23.27 -31.68 -8.53
N ASP A 193 -22.96 -32.95 -8.29
CA ASP A 193 -23.71 -34.10 -8.79
C ASP A 193 -25.15 -34.14 -8.26
N CYS A 194 -25.34 -33.81 -6.99
CA CYS A 194 -26.65 -33.76 -6.37
C CYS A 194 -27.46 -32.56 -6.83
N ALA A 195 -26.80 -31.43 -7.11
CA ALA A 195 -27.45 -30.22 -7.64
C ALA A 195 -27.97 -30.42 -9.07
N GLN A 196 -27.24 -31.20 -9.90
CA GLN A 196 -27.67 -31.52 -11.26
C GLN A 196 -28.90 -32.45 -11.33
N LYS A 197 -29.10 -33.24 -10.29
CA LYS A 197 -30.24 -34.17 -10.20
C LYS A 197 -31.53 -33.52 -9.67
N GLN A 198 -31.47 -32.25 -9.23
CA GLN A 198 -32.65 -31.53 -8.78
C GLN A 198 -33.49 -31.12 -10.01
N PRO A 199 -34.83 -31.16 -9.92
CA PRO A 199 -35.69 -30.66 -11.00
C PRO A 199 -35.39 -29.19 -11.25
N LYS A 200 -35.26 -28.81 -12.52
CA LYS A 200 -35.14 -27.40 -12.93
C LYS A 200 -36.53 -26.81 -12.74
N GLU A 201 -36.72 -26.05 -11.67
CA GLU A 201 -37.90 -25.18 -11.60
C GLU A 201 -37.79 -24.16 -12.71
N GLY A 202 -38.85 -24.14 -13.56
CA GLY A 202 -39.02 -23.28 -14.71
C GLY A 202 -39.26 -21.83 -14.34
#